data_90599f9a39c2884121b5826cfc933fe1
#
_entry.id   90599f9a39c2884121b5826cfc933fe1
#
_cell.length_a   1.000
_cell.length_b   1.000
_cell.length_c   1.000
_cell.angle_alpha   90.00
_cell.angle_beta   90.00
_cell.angle_gamma   90.00
#
_symmetry.space_group_name_H-M   'P 1'
#
loop_
_entity.id
_entity.type
_entity.pdbx_description
1 polymer ?
#
loop_
_entity_poly.entity_id
_entity_poly.type
_entity_poly.pdbx_seq_one_letter_code
_entity_poly.pdbx_strand_id
1 'polypeptide(L)'
;MKTHRFYLIYFVVTIAVLTGSQQHTLAQFTDSMGAGPQTPDSVIKDFYKWYINTIDSGVEPTVKGRQTLKRYITARQLRQVDREEKLPDADVDAILPTQEWDKTWANTVKVSKLAVKGTTATAIVTFGGASYPRLLVTLVREAGVWKIDHVKDVSQ
;
A
#
# COMPACT_ATOMS: atom_id res chain seq x y z
N MET A 1 87.99 22.29 10.50
CA MET A 1 87.06 21.25 10.05
C MET A 1 86.07 21.01 11.17
N LYS A 2 84.81 21.50 11.03
CA LYS A 2 83.74 21.40 12.05
C LYS A 2 82.78 20.30 11.62
N THR A 3 82.74 19.26 12.40
CA THR A 3 81.83 18.12 12.21
C THR A 3 80.52 18.44 12.96
N HIS A 4 79.44 18.65 12.20
CA HIS A 4 78.09 18.81 12.75
C HIS A 4 77.44 17.43 12.95
N ARG A 5 77.20 17.07 14.18
CA ARG A 5 76.41 15.89 14.57
C ARG A 5 74.96 16.24 14.49
N PHE A 6 74.24 15.63 13.54
CA PHE A 6 72.76 15.68 13.48
C PHE A 6 72.19 14.71 14.49
N TYR A 7 71.45 15.22 15.45
CA TYR A 7 70.61 14.43 16.33
C TYR A 7 69.27 14.15 15.60
N LEU A 8 69.03 12.90 15.31
CA LEU A 8 67.77 12.43 14.75
C LEU A 8 66.79 12.21 15.88
N ILE A 9 65.85 13.10 16.05
CA ILE A 9 64.76 12.97 17.03
C ILE A 9 63.67 12.13 16.38
N TYR A 10 63.53 10.87 16.85
CA TYR A 10 62.41 10.04 16.49
C TYR A 10 61.18 10.49 17.24
N PHE A 11 60.24 11.11 16.50
CA PHE A 11 58.89 11.38 16.99
C PHE A 11 58.09 10.08 16.80
N VAL A 12 57.84 9.37 17.87
CA VAL A 12 56.92 8.23 17.88
C VAL A 12 55.50 8.85 17.94
N VAL A 13 54.84 8.91 16.78
CA VAL A 13 53.41 9.24 16.70
C VAL A 13 52.63 7.96 16.97
N THR A 14 52.10 7.86 18.19
CA THR A 14 51.14 6.83 18.56
C THR A 14 49.82 7.17 17.94
N ILE A 15 49.47 6.55 16.82
CA ILE A 15 48.14 6.67 16.24
C ILE A 15 47.20 5.74 17.04
N ALA A 16 46.41 6.34 17.93
CA ALA A 16 45.30 5.63 18.53
C ALA A 16 44.21 5.45 17.48
N VAL A 17 44.11 4.24 16.92
CA VAL A 17 42.98 3.85 16.08
C VAL A 17 41.77 3.67 16.97
N LEU A 18 40.95 4.72 17.08
CA LEU A 18 39.58 4.59 17.58
C LEU A 18 38.76 3.87 16.51
N THR A 19 38.62 2.56 16.65
CA THR A 19 37.60 1.79 15.95
C THR A 19 36.25 2.12 16.52
N GLY A 20 35.71 3.28 16.13
CA GLY A 20 34.30 3.61 16.32
C GLY A 20 33.46 2.69 15.46
N SER A 21 32.92 1.61 16.04
CA SER A 21 31.84 0.83 15.43
C SER A 21 30.65 1.76 15.22
N GLN A 22 30.57 2.36 14.05
CA GLN A 22 29.33 2.99 13.58
C GLN A 22 28.33 1.87 13.35
N GLN A 23 27.55 1.57 14.36
CA GLN A 23 26.31 0.86 14.18
C GLN A 23 25.43 1.77 13.34
N HIS A 24 25.39 1.50 12.04
CA HIS A 24 24.34 2.00 11.18
C HIS A 24 23.05 1.39 11.69
N THR A 25 22.42 2.10 12.61
CA THR A 25 21.01 1.91 12.94
C THR A 25 20.28 2.18 11.63
N LEU A 26 19.96 1.11 10.89
CA LEU A 26 18.95 1.15 9.87
C LEU A 26 17.68 1.63 10.61
N ALA A 27 17.44 2.92 10.57
CA ALA A 27 16.15 3.47 10.92
C ALA A 27 15.17 2.78 9.96
N GLN A 28 14.54 1.74 10.48
CA GLN A 28 13.38 1.16 9.85
C GLN A 28 12.36 2.30 9.82
N PHE A 29 12.21 2.91 8.66
CA PHE A 29 11.03 3.66 8.34
C PHE A 29 9.86 2.67 8.36
N THR A 30 9.44 2.32 9.55
CA THR A 30 8.12 1.79 9.78
C THR A 30 7.19 2.96 9.51
N ASP A 31 6.76 3.05 8.25
CA ASP A 31 5.62 3.84 7.85
C ASP A 31 4.45 3.37 8.72
N SER A 32 4.21 4.13 9.80
CA SER A 32 3.18 3.82 10.81
C SER A 32 1.81 4.13 10.22
N MET A 33 1.40 3.33 9.26
CA MET A 33 0.00 3.17 8.98
C MET A 33 -0.58 2.35 10.12
N GLY A 34 -1.31 3.01 11.02
CA GLY A 34 -2.13 2.52 12.12
C GLY A 34 -1.77 1.11 12.65
N ALA A 35 -0.93 1.04 13.67
CA ALA A 35 -0.32 -0.21 14.18
C ALA A 35 -1.31 -1.12 14.94
N GLY A 36 -2.40 -1.50 14.29
CA GLY A 36 -3.24 -2.62 14.68
C GLY A 36 -3.08 -3.76 13.68
N PRO A 37 -3.31 -5.04 14.05
CA PRO A 37 -3.31 -6.12 13.09
C PRO A 37 -4.33 -5.80 12.00
N GLN A 38 -3.87 -5.72 10.74
CA GLN A 38 -4.75 -5.45 9.61
C GLN A 38 -5.81 -6.55 9.51
N THR A 39 -7.08 -6.16 9.64
CA THR A 39 -8.22 -7.04 9.42
C THR A 39 -8.74 -6.88 8.00
N PRO A 40 -9.45 -7.85 7.42
CA PRO A 40 -10.09 -7.67 6.11
C PRO A 40 -11.00 -6.43 6.06
N ASP A 41 -11.72 -6.13 7.14
CA ASP A 41 -12.57 -4.95 7.26
C ASP A 41 -11.77 -3.65 7.14
N SER A 42 -10.68 -3.52 7.89
CA SER A 42 -9.84 -2.32 7.84
C SER A 42 -9.20 -2.13 6.47
N VAL A 43 -8.69 -3.21 5.86
CA VAL A 43 -8.10 -3.17 4.52
C VAL A 43 -9.10 -2.66 3.47
N ILE A 44 -10.34 -3.15 3.49
CA ILE A 44 -11.39 -2.70 2.57
C ILE A 44 -11.67 -1.21 2.76
N LYS A 45 -11.88 -0.77 4.01
CA LYS A 45 -12.20 0.63 4.32
C LYS A 45 -11.07 1.58 3.93
N ASP A 46 -9.84 1.25 4.30
CA ASP A 46 -8.65 2.05 3.99
C ASP A 46 -8.42 2.13 2.47
N PHE A 47 -8.62 1.00 1.78
CA PHE A 47 -8.49 0.92 0.34
C PHE A 47 -9.48 1.84 -0.38
N TYR A 48 -10.80 1.70 -0.14
CA TYR A 48 -11.79 2.50 -0.84
C TYR A 48 -11.71 3.97 -0.46
N LYS A 49 -11.37 4.29 0.80
CA LYS A 49 -11.11 5.67 1.21
C LYS A 49 -9.97 6.28 0.41
N TRP A 50 -8.84 5.56 0.29
CA TRP A 50 -7.71 6.00 -0.51
C TRP A 50 -8.09 6.11 -1.99
N TYR A 51 -8.74 5.11 -2.54
CA TYR A 51 -9.08 5.00 -3.96
C TYR A 51 -9.97 6.16 -4.41
N ILE A 52 -11.05 6.41 -3.69
CA ILE A 52 -12.02 7.48 -3.97
C ILE A 52 -11.35 8.87 -3.81
N ASN A 53 -10.61 9.10 -2.75
CA ASN A 53 -9.90 10.37 -2.57
C ASN A 53 -8.85 10.61 -3.67
N THR A 54 -8.24 9.55 -4.21
CA THR A 54 -7.27 9.65 -5.31
C THR A 54 -7.98 10.08 -6.59
N ILE A 55 -9.12 9.50 -6.91
CA ILE A 55 -9.95 9.91 -8.05
C ILE A 55 -10.43 11.36 -7.86
N ASP A 56 -10.95 11.72 -6.69
CA ASP A 56 -11.43 13.08 -6.39
C ASP A 56 -10.36 14.16 -6.57
N SER A 57 -9.10 13.79 -6.33
CA SER A 57 -7.94 14.67 -6.59
C SER A 57 -7.54 14.79 -8.07
N GLY A 58 -8.27 14.14 -8.99
CA GLY A 58 -7.94 14.11 -10.42
C GLY A 58 -6.75 13.22 -10.75
N VAL A 59 -6.38 12.32 -9.85
CA VAL A 59 -5.29 11.35 -10.05
C VAL A 59 -5.89 9.99 -10.40
N GLU A 60 -5.39 9.38 -11.47
CA GLU A 60 -5.78 8.03 -11.86
C GLU A 60 -5.04 6.99 -11.00
N PRO A 61 -5.77 6.22 -10.15
CA PRO A 61 -5.14 5.31 -9.19
C PRO A 61 -4.34 4.19 -9.85
N THR A 62 -4.76 3.76 -11.03
CA THR A 62 -4.16 2.66 -11.79
C THR A 62 -2.86 3.06 -12.49
N VAL A 63 -2.68 4.34 -12.77
CA VAL A 63 -1.48 4.90 -13.40
C VAL A 63 -0.57 5.54 -12.36
N LYS A 64 -0.94 6.71 -11.84
CA LYS A 64 -0.09 7.48 -10.91
C LYS A 64 -0.13 6.93 -9.48
N GLY A 65 -1.26 6.32 -9.08
CA GLY A 65 -1.44 5.67 -7.77
C GLY A 65 -0.96 4.22 -7.70
N ARG A 66 -0.40 3.68 -8.78
CA ARG A 66 -0.13 2.24 -8.95
C ARG A 66 0.74 1.60 -7.85
N GLN A 67 1.68 2.31 -7.28
CA GLN A 67 2.50 1.76 -6.18
C GLN A 67 1.68 1.55 -4.90
N THR A 68 0.78 2.47 -4.59
CA THR A 68 -0.14 2.34 -3.47
C THR A 68 -1.18 1.26 -3.76
N LEU A 69 -1.72 1.22 -4.98
CA LEU A 69 -2.65 0.19 -5.43
C LEU A 69 -2.11 -1.23 -5.18
N LYS A 70 -0.84 -1.51 -5.53
CA LYS A 70 -0.18 -2.80 -5.31
C LYS A 70 -0.08 -3.22 -3.84
N ARG A 71 -0.18 -2.30 -2.89
CA ARG A 71 -0.21 -2.64 -1.45
C ARG A 71 -1.53 -3.27 -1.06
N TYR A 72 -2.63 -2.86 -1.71
CA TYR A 72 -3.99 -3.26 -1.39
C TYR A 72 -4.53 -4.42 -2.21
N ILE A 73 -4.11 -4.57 -3.47
CA ILE A 73 -4.64 -5.61 -4.36
C ILE A 73 -3.57 -6.66 -4.69
N THR A 74 -4.04 -7.87 -5.03
CA THR A 74 -3.15 -8.95 -5.48
C THR A 74 -2.62 -8.69 -6.89
N ALA A 75 -1.55 -9.39 -7.25
CA ALA A 75 -1.07 -9.39 -8.63
C ALA A 75 -2.11 -9.93 -9.62
N ARG A 76 -3.02 -10.83 -9.18
CA ARG A 76 -4.13 -11.34 -9.99
C ARG A 76 -5.12 -10.23 -10.31
N GLN A 77 -5.58 -9.50 -9.29
CA GLN A 77 -6.53 -8.40 -9.48
C GLN A 77 -5.89 -7.25 -10.29
N LEU A 78 -4.62 -6.96 -10.08
CA LEU A 78 -3.90 -5.96 -10.86
C LEU A 78 -3.87 -6.31 -12.37
N ARG A 79 -3.65 -7.59 -12.69
CA ARG A 79 -3.74 -8.03 -14.10
C ARG A 79 -5.15 -7.94 -14.68
N GLN A 80 -6.19 -8.08 -13.85
CA GLN A 80 -7.57 -7.87 -14.27
C GLN A 80 -7.79 -6.41 -14.64
N VAL A 81 -7.40 -5.48 -13.77
CA VAL A 81 -7.41 -4.03 -14.03
C VAL A 81 -6.70 -3.72 -15.35
N ASP A 82 -5.45 -4.19 -15.52
CA ASP A 82 -4.65 -3.95 -16.72
C ASP A 82 -5.28 -4.50 -18.02
N ARG A 83 -6.11 -5.53 -17.92
CA ARG A 83 -6.84 -6.06 -19.08
C ARG A 83 -8.05 -5.21 -19.42
N GLU A 84 -8.82 -4.84 -18.42
CA GLU A 84 -10.05 -4.05 -18.58
C GLU A 84 -9.75 -2.65 -19.12
N GLU A 85 -8.70 -1.99 -18.64
CA GLU A 85 -8.25 -0.70 -19.17
C GLU A 85 -7.87 -0.71 -20.66
N LYS A 86 -7.58 -1.88 -21.22
CA LYS A 86 -7.22 -2.02 -22.66
C LYS A 86 -8.41 -2.30 -23.56
N LEU A 87 -9.59 -2.53 -23.00
CA LEU A 87 -10.78 -2.77 -23.79
C LEU A 87 -11.28 -1.46 -24.41
N PRO A 88 -11.72 -1.46 -25.68
CA PRO A 88 -12.19 -0.26 -26.37
C PRO A 88 -13.40 0.41 -25.68
N ASP A 89 -14.20 -0.39 -24.98
CA ASP A 89 -15.44 0.03 -24.32
C ASP A 89 -15.30 -0.07 -22.77
N ALA A 90 -14.10 0.24 -22.23
CA ALA A 90 -13.83 0.18 -20.81
C ALA A 90 -14.49 1.35 -20.07
N ASP A 91 -15.83 1.42 -20.13
CA ASP A 91 -16.60 2.49 -19.48
C ASP A 91 -16.73 2.31 -17.96
N VAL A 92 -16.27 1.17 -17.41
CA VAL A 92 -16.48 0.80 -16.02
C VAL A 92 -15.17 0.35 -15.38
N ASP A 93 -14.84 0.93 -14.24
CA ASP A 93 -13.66 0.60 -13.45
C ASP A 93 -13.78 -0.80 -12.83
N ALA A 94 -12.76 -1.63 -13.00
CA ALA A 94 -12.69 -3.00 -12.47
C ALA A 94 -12.74 -3.09 -10.93
N ILE A 95 -12.50 -1.99 -10.24
CA ILE A 95 -12.38 -1.91 -8.77
C ILE A 95 -13.57 -1.18 -8.15
N LEU A 96 -14.05 -0.14 -8.83
CA LEU A 96 -15.25 0.59 -8.47
C LEU A 96 -16.21 0.58 -9.67
N PRO A 97 -16.88 -0.55 -9.94
CA PRO A 97 -17.68 -0.76 -11.14
C PRO A 97 -18.96 0.08 -11.13
N THR A 98 -18.81 1.38 -11.36
CA THR A 98 -19.88 2.36 -11.45
C THR A 98 -19.48 3.45 -12.43
N GLN A 99 -20.46 4.00 -13.15
CA GLN A 99 -20.26 5.15 -14.03
C GLN A 99 -20.25 6.48 -13.27
N GLU A 100 -20.88 6.51 -12.11
CA GLU A 100 -20.94 7.67 -11.25
C GLU A 100 -20.38 7.34 -9.86
N TRP A 101 -19.66 8.27 -9.30
CA TRP A 101 -19.14 8.16 -7.94
C TRP A 101 -19.28 9.49 -7.20
N ASP A 102 -19.29 9.45 -5.86
CA ASP A 102 -19.39 10.61 -4.99
C ASP A 102 -18.25 10.59 -3.98
N LYS A 103 -17.57 11.74 -3.81
CA LYS A 103 -16.46 11.88 -2.86
C LYS A 103 -16.84 11.53 -1.41
N THR A 104 -18.10 11.69 -1.04
CA THR A 104 -18.58 11.32 0.31
C THR A 104 -18.48 9.83 0.57
N TRP A 105 -18.38 9.01 -0.49
CA TRP A 105 -18.20 7.57 -0.37
C TRP A 105 -16.91 7.19 0.35
N ALA A 106 -15.85 7.99 0.23
CA ALA A 106 -14.60 7.79 0.96
C ALA A 106 -14.79 7.67 2.49
N ASN A 107 -15.82 8.35 3.02
CA ASN A 107 -16.13 8.36 4.45
C ASN A 107 -17.36 7.53 4.83
N THR A 108 -18.08 6.96 3.85
CA THR A 108 -19.31 6.20 4.05
C THR A 108 -19.21 4.74 3.65
N VAL A 109 -18.00 4.23 3.44
CA VAL A 109 -17.74 2.82 3.17
C VAL A 109 -18.26 1.95 4.31
N LYS A 110 -19.17 1.05 4.00
CA LYS A 110 -19.71 0.06 4.95
C LYS A 110 -19.33 -1.34 4.51
N VAL A 111 -18.77 -2.11 5.42
CA VAL A 111 -18.45 -3.52 5.23
C VAL A 111 -19.47 -4.34 6.02
N SER A 112 -20.08 -5.30 5.35
CA SER A 112 -21.07 -6.20 5.94
C SER A 112 -20.88 -7.62 5.45
N LYS A 113 -21.53 -8.59 6.10
CA LYS A 113 -21.45 -10.02 5.76
C LYS A 113 -20.01 -10.53 5.63
N LEU A 114 -19.09 -9.97 6.45
CA LEU A 114 -17.71 -10.40 6.49
C LEU A 114 -17.61 -11.84 6.96
N ALA A 115 -17.04 -12.69 6.12
CA ALA A 115 -16.74 -14.09 6.42
C ALA A 115 -15.27 -14.37 6.18
N VAL A 116 -14.57 -14.93 7.16
CA VAL A 116 -13.15 -15.29 7.06
C VAL A 116 -13.02 -16.80 7.13
N LYS A 117 -12.32 -17.39 6.15
CA LYS A 117 -12.03 -18.82 6.11
C LYS A 117 -10.55 -19.04 5.78
N GLY A 118 -9.76 -19.34 6.79
CA GLY A 118 -8.31 -19.51 6.63
C GLY A 118 -7.63 -18.24 6.11
N THR A 119 -7.07 -18.32 4.92
CA THR A 119 -6.39 -17.21 4.25
C THR A 119 -7.27 -16.44 3.26
N THR A 120 -8.57 -16.71 3.25
CA THR A 120 -9.53 -16.04 2.36
C THR A 120 -10.59 -15.33 3.19
N ALA A 121 -11.04 -14.17 2.74
CA ALA A 121 -12.17 -13.45 3.30
C ALA A 121 -13.10 -12.95 2.19
N THR A 122 -14.39 -12.87 2.48
CA THR A 122 -15.38 -12.26 1.60
C THR A 122 -16.21 -11.27 2.38
N ALA A 123 -16.63 -10.18 1.74
CA ALA A 123 -17.49 -9.18 2.35
C ALA A 123 -18.38 -8.51 1.31
N ILE A 124 -19.49 -7.96 1.76
CA ILE A 124 -20.30 -7.02 0.99
C ILE A 124 -19.89 -5.60 1.39
N VAL A 125 -19.55 -4.81 0.39
CA VAL A 125 -19.19 -3.39 0.53
C VAL A 125 -20.28 -2.55 -0.09
N THR A 126 -20.70 -1.52 0.62
CA THR A 126 -21.67 -0.51 0.15
C THR A 126 -21.16 0.89 0.48
N PHE A 127 -21.64 1.88 -0.25
CA PHE A 127 -21.29 3.29 -0.12
C PHE A 127 -22.55 4.11 0.06
N GLY A 128 -22.54 5.11 0.92
CA GLY A 128 -23.65 6.05 1.07
C GLY A 128 -25.03 5.41 1.35
N GLY A 129 -25.99 5.68 0.49
CA GLY A 129 -27.39 5.24 0.62
C GLY A 129 -27.74 3.96 -0.14
N ALA A 130 -29.05 3.66 -0.23
CA ALA A 130 -29.57 2.40 -0.77
C ALA A 130 -29.41 2.22 -2.30
N SER A 131 -29.21 3.31 -3.05
CA SER A 131 -29.13 3.30 -4.52
C SER A 131 -27.70 3.18 -5.08
N TYR A 132 -26.73 2.95 -4.22
CA TYR A 132 -25.32 2.92 -4.59
C TYR A 132 -24.81 1.50 -4.84
N PRO A 133 -23.66 1.35 -5.51
CA PRO A 133 -23.13 0.05 -5.87
C PRO A 133 -22.94 -0.83 -4.64
N ARG A 134 -23.26 -2.09 -4.82
CA ARG A 134 -23.06 -3.14 -3.84
C ARG A 134 -22.05 -4.13 -4.36
N LEU A 135 -20.90 -4.19 -3.72
CA LEU A 135 -19.77 -4.97 -4.20
C LEU A 135 -19.56 -6.21 -3.32
N LEU A 136 -19.39 -7.35 -3.95
CA LEU A 136 -18.81 -8.53 -3.31
C LEU A 136 -17.29 -8.44 -3.47
N VAL A 137 -16.59 -8.27 -2.36
CA VAL A 137 -15.13 -8.17 -2.31
C VAL A 137 -14.56 -9.46 -1.72
N THR A 138 -13.64 -10.07 -2.45
CA THR A 138 -12.86 -11.22 -1.97
C THR A 138 -11.45 -10.77 -1.66
N LEU A 139 -10.94 -11.17 -0.50
CA LEU A 139 -9.56 -10.92 -0.07
C LEU A 139 -8.83 -12.24 0.12
N VAL A 140 -7.52 -12.21 -0.08
CA VAL A 140 -6.60 -13.28 0.30
C VAL A 140 -5.50 -12.73 1.20
N ARG A 141 -4.95 -13.59 2.05
CA ARG A 141 -3.85 -13.26 2.93
C ARG A 141 -2.53 -13.77 2.34
N GLU A 142 -1.72 -12.86 1.83
CA GLU A 142 -0.40 -13.12 1.24
C GLU A 142 0.70 -12.65 2.18
N ALA A 143 1.62 -13.53 2.59
CA ALA A 143 2.71 -13.21 3.50
C ALA A 143 2.25 -12.48 4.79
N GLY A 144 1.08 -12.87 5.32
CA GLY A 144 0.50 -12.26 6.53
C GLY A 144 -0.33 -11.00 6.31
N VAL A 145 -0.36 -10.45 5.08
CA VAL A 145 -1.08 -9.21 4.72
C VAL A 145 -2.34 -9.54 3.93
N TRP A 146 -3.47 -8.95 4.30
CA TRP A 146 -4.70 -9.06 3.54
C TRP A 146 -4.66 -8.17 2.30
N LYS A 147 -5.05 -8.73 1.15
CA LYS A 147 -5.16 -8.01 -0.13
C LYS A 147 -6.45 -8.34 -0.84
N ILE A 148 -7.03 -7.36 -1.49
CA ILE A 148 -8.20 -7.54 -2.35
C ILE A 148 -7.79 -8.33 -3.59
N ASP A 149 -8.47 -9.44 -3.82
CA ASP A 149 -8.16 -10.37 -4.89
C ASP A 149 -9.22 -10.39 -5.99
N HIS A 150 -10.45 -10.00 -5.67
CA HIS A 150 -11.53 -9.89 -6.63
C HIS A 150 -12.62 -8.93 -6.14
N VAL A 151 -13.16 -8.16 -7.07
CA VAL A 151 -14.33 -7.30 -6.86
C VAL A 151 -15.38 -7.66 -7.91
N LYS A 152 -16.62 -7.79 -7.46
CA LYS A 152 -17.79 -8.06 -8.32
C LYS A 152 -18.95 -7.18 -7.93
N ASP A 153 -19.55 -6.48 -8.88
CA ASP A 153 -20.83 -5.81 -8.66
C ASP A 153 -21.95 -6.83 -8.45
N VAL A 154 -22.70 -6.64 -7.38
CA VAL A 154 -23.87 -7.45 -7.00
C VAL A 154 -25.07 -6.56 -6.70
N SER A 155 -25.08 -5.36 -7.29
CA SER A 155 -26.22 -4.44 -7.28
C SER A 155 -27.34 -5.06 -8.12
N GLN A 156 -28.48 -5.36 -7.53
CA GLN A 156 -29.70 -5.79 -8.20
C GLN A 156 -30.88 -5.03 -7.63
#